data_d1d0314a6c5697de11aad9091730a11b
#
_entry.id   d1d0314a6c5697de11aad9091730a11b
#
_cell.length_a   1.000
_cell.length_b   1.000
_cell.length_c   1.000
_cell.angle_alpha   90.00
_cell.angle_beta   90.00
_cell.angle_gamma   90.00
#
_symmetry.space_group_name_H-M   'P 1'
#
loop_
_entity.id
_entity.type
_entity.pdbx_description
1 polymer ?
#
loop_
_entity_poly.entity_id
_entity_poly.type
_entity_poly.pdbx_seq_one_letter_code
_entity_poly.pdbx_strand_id
1 'polypeptide(L)'
;EKKPETVEEKKDFLHRNCIAVWDVIHSCDIIGSSDSSIRNVVPNDLSEILESADIRQIYCNGAKSYEYYRKYQEKETGRKAKKLPSTSPANAAFSIEKLTNEWKEICGPLQVAPAGIGGVLLNWYDYNARILPWRSDPTPYHVWISEIMLQQTRVEAVKKYYNRWMESLPDVKALAEVPDDE
;
A
#
# COMPACT_ATOMS: atom_id res chain seq x y z
N GLU A 1 16.54 1.15 5.30
CA GLU A 1 15.91 0.93 3.99
C GLU A 1 16.58 1.82 2.94
N LYS A 2 16.85 1.29 1.74
CA LYS A 2 17.46 2.10 0.67
C LYS A 2 16.48 3.19 0.22
N LYS A 3 16.97 4.41 -0.01
CA LYS A 3 16.15 5.50 -0.52
C LYS A 3 15.65 5.17 -1.94
N PRO A 4 14.33 5.27 -2.21
CA PRO A 4 13.79 5.00 -3.54
C PRO A 4 14.21 6.10 -4.52
N GLU A 5 14.69 5.71 -5.69
CA GLU A 5 15.21 6.62 -6.72
C GLU A 5 14.27 6.70 -7.93
N THR A 6 13.78 5.55 -8.42
CA THR A 6 12.87 5.49 -9.56
C THR A 6 11.42 5.80 -9.16
N VAL A 7 10.57 6.05 -10.15
CA VAL A 7 9.12 6.29 -9.93
C VAL A 7 8.46 5.03 -9.37
N GLU A 8 8.81 3.87 -9.90
CA GLU A 8 8.33 2.58 -9.47
C GLU A 8 8.72 2.29 -8.01
N GLU A 9 10.00 2.47 -7.67
CA GLU A 9 10.48 2.32 -6.29
C GLU A 9 9.76 3.27 -5.31
N LYS A 10 9.44 4.51 -5.75
CA LYS A 10 8.69 5.47 -4.93
C LYS A 10 7.24 5.03 -4.73
N LYS A 11 6.57 4.55 -5.78
CA LYS A 11 5.22 3.99 -5.68
C LYS A 11 5.19 2.80 -4.73
N ASP A 12 6.10 1.85 -4.90
CA ASP A 12 6.21 0.68 -4.04
C ASP A 12 6.49 1.05 -2.59
N PHE A 13 7.35 2.05 -2.37
CA PHE A 13 7.64 2.57 -1.03
C PHE A 13 6.38 3.15 -0.38
N LEU A 14 5.65 4.01 -1.07
CA LEU A 14 4.43 4.62 -0.57
C LEU A 14 3.36 3.55 -0.28
N HIS A 15 3.17 2.63 -1.19
CA HIS A 15 2.19 1.55 -1.06
C HIS A 15 2.52 0.63 0.13
N ARG A 16 3.78 0.16 0.26
CA ARG A 16 4.22 -0.66 1.40
C ARG A 16 4.06 0.01 2.75
N ASN A 17 4.11 1.34 2.79
CA ASN A 17 3.94 2.10 4.01
C ASN A 17 2.52 2.64 4.20
N CYS A 18 1.54 2.20 3.39
CA CYS A 18 0.15 2.65 3.45
C CYS A 18 0.01 4.18 3.38
N ILE A 19 0.82 4.83 2.53
CA ILE A 19 0.82 6.28 2.32
C ILE A 19 0.29 6.57 0.92
N ALA A 20 -0.75 7.39 0.84
CA ALA A 20 -1.22 7.98 -0.41
C ALA A 20 -0.72 9.42 -0.52
N VAL A 21 -0.33 9.84 -1.72
CA VAL A 21 0.08 11.21 -2.01
C VAL A 21 -0.82 11.78 -3.09
N TRP A 22 -1.40 12.93 -2.80
CA TRP A 22 -2.33 13.59 -3.69
C TRP A 22 -2.14 15.10 -3.66
N ASP A 23 -2.26 15.75 -4.81
CA ASP A 23 -2.15 17.21 -4.88
C ASP A 23 -3.46 17.87 -4.43
N VAL A 24 -3.37 18.95 -3.65
CA VAL A 24 -4.53 19.75 -3.20
C VAL A 24 -5.14 20.52 -4.36
N ILE A 25 -4.30 20.98 -5.30
CA ILE A 25 -4.67 21.81 -6.43
C ILE A 25 -4.58 21.00 -7.72
N HIS A 26 -5.67 20.95 -8.48
CA HIS A 26 -5.69 20.34 -9.80
C HIS A 26 -5.02 21.27 -10.82
N SER A 27 -5.41 22.56 -10.81
CA SER A 27 -4.81 23.57 -11.68
C SER A 27 -4.89 24.96 -11.05
N CYS A 28 -3.96 25.83 -11.40
CA CYS A 28 -3.95 27.24 -10.96
C CYS A 28 -3.09 28.08 -11.91
N ASP A 29 -3.25 29.39 -11.81
CA ASP A 29 -2.32 30.35 -12.40
C ASP A 29 -1.24 30.67 -11.38
N ILE A 30 0.04 30.57 -11.79
CA ILE A 30 1.19 30.86 -10.93
C ILE A 30 2.26 31.62 -11.71
N ILE A 31 2.86 32.61 -11.09
CA ILE A 31 3.99 33.38 -11.67
C ILE A 31 5.29 32.91 -11.02
N GLY A 32 6.14 32.25 -11.81
CA GLY A 32 7.36 31.63 -11.31
C GLY A 32 7.05 30.49 -10.32
N SER A 33 7.84 30.39 -9.25
CA SER A 33 7.67 29.35 -8.22
C SER A 33 7.13 29.92 -6.90
N SER A 34 6.47 31.08 -6.94
CA SER A 34 6.02 31.78 -5.73
C SER A 34 4.60 31.38 -5.34
N ASP A 35 4.45 30.72 -4.20
CA ASP A 35 3.15 30.35 -3.63
C ASP A 35 2.22 31.56 -3.41
N SER A 36 2.79 32.76 -3.24
CA SER A 36 2.01 34.00 -3.06
C SER A 36 1.34 34.50 -4.36
N SER A 37 1.82 34.03 -5.51
CA SER A 37 1.28 34.39 -6.82
C SER A 37 0.14 33.49 -7.30
N ILE A 38 -0.17 32.42 -6.58
CA ILE A 38 -1.20 31.45 -6.95
C ILE A 38 -2.57 32.14 -7.02
N ARG A 39 -3.24 32.02 -8.18
CA ARG A 39 -4.59 32.57 -8.48
C ARG A 39 -5.41 31.51 -9.22
N ASN A 40 -6.72 31.73 -9.32
CA ASN A 40 -7.65 30.91 -10.11
C ASN A 40 -7.53 29.41 -9.80
N VAL A 41 -7.49 29.10 -8.50
CA VAL A 41 -7.28 27.72 -8.01
C VAL A 41 -8.51 26.86 -8.32
N VAL A 42 -8.28 25.77 -9.04
CA VAL A 42 -9.22 24.66 -9.17
C VAL A 42 -8.73 23.57 -8.22
N PRO A 43 -9.48 23.22 -7.17
CA PRO A 43 -9.10 22.17 -6.25
C PRO A 43 -9.14 20.80 -6.93
N ASN A 44 -8.33 19.88 -6.44
CA ASN A 44 -8.39 18.50 -6.88
C ASN A 44 -9.55 17.78 -6.19
N ASP A 45 -10.17 16.83 -6.90
CA ASP A 45 -11.17 15.95 -6.31
C ASP A 45 -10.50 14.84 -5.52
N LEU A 46 -10.87 14.69 -4.26
CA LEU A 46 -10.35 13.64 -3.37
C LEU A 46 -11.32 12.47 -3.21
N SER A 47 -12.49 12.50 -3.85
CA SER A 47 -13.48 11.43 -3.70
C SER A 47 -12.94 10.09 -4.15
N GLU A 48 -12.25 10.04 -5.29
CA GLU A 48 -11.66 8.81 -5.83
C GLU A 48 -10.74 8.10 -4.83
N ILE A 49 -9.83 8.84 -4.19
CA ILE A 49 -8.89 8.25 -3.23
C ILE A 49 -9.57 7.90 -1.89
N LEU A 50 -10.56 8.70 -1.47
CA LEU A 50 -11.28 8.46 -0.22
C LEU A 50 -12.25 7.28 -0.32
N GLU A 51 -12.77 6.97 -1.51
CA GLU A 51 -13.62 5.83 -1.78
C GLU A 51 -12.81 4.54 -2.01
N SER A 52 -11.63 4.65 -2.59
CA SER A 52 -10.79 3.50 -2.94
C SER A 52 -9.95 2.96 -1.77
N ALA A 53 -9.74 3.75 -0.70
CA ALA A 53 -8.86 3.39 0.40
C ALA A 53 -9.37 3.86 1.76
N ASP A 54 -9.05 3.11 2.83
CA ASP A 54 -9.31 3.50 4.22
C ASP A 54 -8.33 4.59 4.67
N ILE A 55 -8.59 5.82 4.21
CA ILE A 55 -7.78 6.98 4.59
C ILE A 55 -8.15 7.40 6.03
N ARG A 56 -7.22 7.23 6.95
CA ARG A 56 -7.44 7.46 8.38
C ARG A 56 -7.13 8.88 8.81
N GLN A 57 -6.09 9.48 8.23
CA GLN A 57 -5.69 10.84 8.52
C GLN A 57 -5.15 11.51 7.26
N ILE A 58 -5.48 12.79 7.10
CA ILE A 58 -4.95 13.63 6.03
C ILE A 58 -3.90 14.58 6.63
N TYR A 59 -2.76 14.65 5.99
CA TYR A 59 -1.67 15.55 6.34
C TYR A 59 -1.35 16.48 5.17
N CYS A 60 -1.21 17.76 5.44
CA CYS A 60 -0.82 18.74 4.45
C CYS A 60 0.65 19.13 4.61
N ASN A 61 1.41 19.00 3.53
CA ASN A 61 2.83 19.35 3.47
C ASN A 61 2.99 20.88 3.33
N GLY A 62 3.11 21.56 4.45
CA GLY A 62 3.29 23.00 4.54
C GLY A 62 2.01 23.81 4.72
N ALA A 63 2.18 25.11 4.92
CA ALA A 63 1.09 26.03 5.24
C ALA A 63 0.13 26.26 4.08
N LYS A 64 0.64 26.34 2.85
CA LYS A 64 -0.19 26.62 1.67
C LYS A 64 -1.10 25.47 1.29
N SER A 65 -0.60 24.25 1.27
CA SER A 65 -1.44 23.07 1.05
C SER A 65 -2.53 22.95 2.13
N TYR A 66 -2.21 23.24 3.38
CA TYR A 66 -3.17 23.23 4.48
C TYR A 66 -4.24 24.33 4.34
N GLU A 67 -3.86 25.56 3.93
CA GLU A 67 -4.78 26.67 3.67
C GLU A 67 -5.78 26.29 2.57
N TYR A 68 -5.28 25.78 1.44
CA TYR A 68 -6.11 25.37 0.31
C TYR A 68 -7.00 24.17 0.61
N TYR A 69 -6.48 23.17 1.31
CA TYR A 69 -7.28 22.04 1.77
C TYR A 69 -8.46 22.50 2.62
N ARG A 70 -8.21 23.33 3.63
CA ARG A 70 -9.27 23.87 4.49
C ARG A 70 -10.30 24.69 3.74
N LYS A 71 -9.85 25.46 2.75
CA LYS A 71 -10.71 26.34 1.98
C LYS A 71 -11.63 25.60 1.04
N TYR A 72 -11.13 24.57 0.39
CA TYR A 72 -11.82 23.93 -0.72
C TYR A 72 -12.30 22.51 -0.44
N GLN A 73 -11.57 21.73 0.36
CA GLN A 73 -11.78 20.28 0.46
C GLN A 73 -12.26 19.82 1.84
N GLU A 74 -11.93 20.53 2.92
CA GLU A 74 -12.28 20.11 4.29
C GLU A 74 -13.79 19.94 4.47
N LYS A 75 -14.59 20.85 3.91
CA LYS A 75 -16.04 20.79 4.01
C LYS A 75 -16.64 19.68 3.15
N GLU A 76 -16.09 19.44 1.96
CA GLU A 76 -16.56 18.41 1.04
C GLU A 76 -16.24 17.01 1.55
N THR A 77 -15.02 16.82 2.03
CA THR A 77 -14.58 15.52 2.57
C THR A 77 -15.10 15.22 3.98
N GLY A 78 -15.52 16.25 4.72
CA GLY A 78 -15.88 16.13 6.14
C GLY A 78 -14.71 15.76 7.05
N ARG A 79 -13.48 15.81 6.56
CA ARG A 79 -12.28 15.35 7.26
C ARG A 79 -11.34 16.53 7.57
N LYS A 80 -10.88 16.63 8.80
CA LYS A 80 -9.87 17.61 9.19
C LYS A 80 -8.47 17.10 8.82
N ALA A 81 -7.68 17.98 8.18
CA ALA A 81 -6.27 17.70 7.95
C ALA A 81 -5.40 18.21 9.10
N LYS A 82 -4.22 17.64 9.24
CA LYS A 82 -3.14 18.16 10.10
C LYS A 82 -2.08 18.81 9.21
N LYS A 83 -1.56 19.94 9.68
CA LYS A 83 -0.49 20.64 8.99
C LYS A 83 0.87 20.13 9.49
N LEU A 84 1.71 19.70 8.58
CA LEU A 84 3.12 19.38 8.82
C LEU A 84 4.02 20.45 8.20
N PRO A 85 5.25 20.64 8.71
CA PRO A 85 6.19 21.55 8.10
C PRO A 85 6.52 21.15 6.66
N SER A 86 6.69 22.16 5.80
CA SER A 86 7.03 21.92 4.39
C SER A 86 8.38 21.21 4.25
N THR A 87 8.41 20.16 3.43
CA THR A 87 9.63 19.44 3.05
C THR A 87 10.38 20.12 1.89
N SER A 88 9.88 21.25 1.39
CA SER A 88 10.55 22.03 0.35
C SER A 88 11.93 22.50 0.83
N PRO A 89 12.96 22.44 -0.03
CA PRO A 89 14.28 23.00 0.26
C PRO A 89 14.24 24.52 0.60
N ALA A 90 13.21 25.23 0.14
CA ALA A 90 12.99 26.64 0.48
C ALA A 90 12.63 26.86 1.96
N ASN A 91 12.27 25.81 2.69
CA ASN A 91 11.98 25.89 4.13
C ASN A 91 13.26 25.83 4.97
N ALA A 92 14.08 26.87 4.92
CA ALA A 92 15.36 26.95 5.63
C ALA A 92 15.22 26.93 7.18
N ALA A 93 14.01 27.08 7.71
CA ALA A 93 13.77 27.09 9.17
C ALA A 93 13.84 25.69 9.80
N PHE A 94 13.78 24.62 9.00
CA PHE A 94 13.76 23.25 9.47
C PHE A 94 14.98 22.46 8.98
N SER A 95 15.81 21.98 9.89
CA SER A 95 16.79 20.96 9.57
C SER A 95 16.11 19.61 9.25
N ILE A 96 16.83 18.72 8.55
CA ILE A 96 16.33 17.36 8.24
C ILE A 96 15.91 16.63 9.53
N GLU A 97 16.67 16.77 10.58
CA GLU A 97 16.36 16.13 11.87
C GLU A 97 15.04 16.65 12.47
N LYS A 98 14.84 17.98 12.47
CA LYS A 98 13.57 18.57 12.91
C LYS A 98 12.41 18.15 12.04
N LEU A 99 12.57 18.16 10.70
CA LEU A 99 11.54 17.67 9.79
C LEU A 99 11.19 16.21 10.08
N THR A 100 12.18 15.35 10.24
CA THR A 100 11.96 13.94 10.54
C THR A 100 11.18 13.76 11.85
N ASN A 101 11.47 14.54 12.88
CA ASN A 101 10.76 14.45 14.15
C ASN A 101 9.29 14.88 14.03
N GLU A 102 9.00 15.97 13.32
CA GLU A 102 7.63 16.42 13.08
C GLU A 102 6.85 15.43 12.21
N TRP A 103 7.50 14.93 11.15
CA TRP A 103 6.87 13.98 10.22
C TRP A 103 6.66 12.58 10.80
N LYS A 104 7.30 12.21 11.92
CA LYS A 104 6.98 10.99 12.65
C LYS A 104 5.51 10.89 13.07
N GLU A 105 4.81 12.02 13.12
CA GLU A 105 3.37 12.03 13.44
C GLU A 105 2.55 11.16 12.46
N ILE A 106 2.98 11.03 11.20
CA ILE A 106 2.29 10.16 10.23
C ILE A 106 2.30 8.68 10.63
N CYS A 107 3.29 8.26 11.43
CA CYS A 107 3.38 6.88 11.91
C CYS A 107 2.29 6.54 12.93
N GLY A 108 1.70 7.53 13.61
CA GLY A 108 0.64 7.30 14.60
C GLY A 108 -0.60 6.62 14.02
N PRO A 109 -1.25 7.20 13.00
CA PRO A 109 -2.38 6.57 12.31
C PRO A 109 -2.03 5.28 11.57
N LEU A 110 -0.78 5.12 11.12
CA LEU A 110 -0.28 3.90 10.49
C LEU A 110 -0.07 2.78 11.52
N GLN A 111 0.24 3.14 12.76
CA GLN A 111 0.29 2.24 13.91
C GLN A 111 -1.10 1.93 14.45
N VAL A 112 -2.12 1.98 13.61
CA VAL A 112 -3.42 1.52 14.06
C VAL A 112 -3.23 0.19 14.69
N ALA A 113 -3.77 0.17 15.92
CA ALA A 113 -3.86 -1.02 16.73
C ALA A 113 -4.05 -2.19 15.77
N PRO A 114 -3.12 -3.08 15.68
CA PRO A 114 -3.22 -4.14 14.72
C PRO A 114 -4.59 -4.76 14.93
N ALA A 115 -5.27 -5.06 13.86
CA ALA A 115 -6.14 -6.20 13.91
C ALA A 115 -5.24 -7.37 14.30
N GLY A 116 -4.81 -7.41 15.55
CA GLY A 116 -3.80 -8.29 16.09
C GLY A 116 -2.55 -8.44 15.20
N ILE A 117 -1.65 -9.32 15.56
CA ILE A 117 -0.51 -9.75 14.74
C ILE A 117 -0.93 -10.18 13.32
N GLY A 118 -2.18 -10.60 13.12
CA GLY A 118 -2.76 -11.00 11.85
C GLY A 118 -2.73 -9.91 10.78
N GLY A 119 -3.07 -8.66 11.12
CA GLY A 119 -3.05 -7.57 10.13
C GLY A 119 -1.65 -7.23 9.64
N VAL A 120 -0.67 -7.25 10.54
CA VAL A 120 0.75 -7.05 10.18
C VAL A 120 1.26 -8.19 9.31
N LEU A 121 0.90 -9.42 9.64
CA LEU A 121 1.29 -10.62 8.88
C LEU A 121 0.63 -10.67 7.51
N LEU A 122 -0.65 -10.33 7.39
CA LEU A 122 -1.35 -10.30 6.11
C LEU A 122 -0.73 -9.24 5.19
N ASN A 123 -0.52 -8.04 5.69
CA ASN A 123 0.13 -6.99 4.93
C ASN A 123 1.55 -7.39 4.48
N TRP A 124 2.33 -7.99 5.37
CA TRP A 124 3.63 -8.53 5.01
C TRP A 124 3.51 -9.64 3.95
N TYR A 125 2.54 -10.54 4.11
CA TYR A 125 2.31 -11.66 3.20
C TYR A 125 1.97 -11.19 1.79
N ASP A 126 1.11 -10.19 1.64
CA ASP A 126 0.68 -9.65 0.35
C ASP A 126 1.87 -9.17 -0.50
N TYR A 127 2.91 -8.64 0.16
CA TYR A 127 4.13 -8.18 -0.53
C TYR A 127 5.25 -9.22 -0.65
N ASN A 128 5.24 -10.23 0.22
CA ASN A 128 6.34 -11.19 0.31
C ASN A 128 5.90 -12.60 -0.07
N ALA A 129 4.64 -12.79 -0.45
CA ALA A 129 4.13 -14.09 -0.84
C ALA A 129 4.90 -14.62 -2.07
N ARG A 130 5.48 -15.80 -1.91
CA ARG A 130 6.13 -16.47 -3.03
C ARG A 130 5.09 -16.92 -4.06
N ILE A 131 5.40 -16.75 -5.34
CA ILE A 131 4.61 -17.31 -6.44
C ILE A 131 4.81 -18.83 -6.41
N LEU A 132 3.75 -19.55 -6.09
CA LEU A 132 3.75 -21.01 -5.97
C LEU A 132 2.56 -21.57 -6.77
N PRO A 133 2.71 -22.72 -7.46
CA PRO A 133 1.64 -23.28 -8.30
C PRO A 133 0.30 -23.43 -7.58
N TRP A 134 0.31 -23.89 -6.35
CA TRP A 134 -0.90 -24.08 -5.52
C TRP A 134 -1.52 -22.80 -4.95
N ARG A 135 -0.90 -21.65 -5.20
CA ARG A 135 -1.42 -20.33 -4.82
C ARG A 135 -2.04 -19.59 -5.98
N SER A 136 -1.75 -20.02 -7.22
CA SER A 136 -2.31 -19.41 -8.43
C SER A 136 -3.79 -19.76 -8.62
N ASP A 137 -4.19 -20.95 -8.15
CA ASP A 137 -5.59 -21.42 -8.14
C ASP A 137 -5.85 -22.15 -6.80
N PRO A 138 -6.16 -21.40 -5.71
CA PRO A 138 -6.21 -21.95 -4.36
C PRO A 138 -7.55 -22.64 -4.05
N THR A 139 -7.90 -23.69 -4.80
CA THR A 139 -9.04 -24.54 -4.44
C THR A 139 -8.73 -25.34 -3.17
N PRO A 140 -9.74 -25.78 -2.40
CA PRO A 140 -9.51 -26.62 -1.21
C PRO A 140 -8.67 -27.86 -1.51
N TYR A 141 -8.87 -28.49 -2.67
CA TYR A 141 -8.09 -29.66 -3.11
C TYR A 141 -6.61 -29.31 -3.37
N HIS A 142 -6.35 -28.23 -4.11
CA HIS A 142 -4.99 -27.75 -4.40
C HIS A 142 -4.22 -27.40 -3.13
N VAL A 143 -4.86 -26.72 -2.19
CA VAL A 143 -4.25 -26.41 -0.88
C VAL A 143 -3.97 -27.70 -0.12
N TRP A 144 -4.93 -28.61 -0.02
CA TRP A 144 -4.80 -29.87 0.71
C TRP A 144 -3.62 -30.70 0.19
N ILE A 145 -3.55 -30.94 -1.13
CA ILE A 145 -2.44 -31.71 -1.74
C ILE A 145 -1.09 -31.03 -1.50
N SER A 146 -1.03 -29.72 -1.67
CA SER A 146 0.22 -28.97 -1.42
C SER A 146 0.70 -29.10 0.02
N GLU A 147 -0.20 -29.01 0.99
CA GLU A 147 0.12 -29.14 2.41
C GLU A 147 0.64 -30.55 2.75
N ILE A 148 0.04 -31.60 2.17
CA ILE A 148 0.54 -32.97 2.34
C ILE A 148 1.96 -33.12 1.75
N MET A 149 2.18 -32.64 0.52
CA MET A 149 3.46 -32.73 -0.16
C MET A 149 4.56 -31.90 0.53
N LEU A 150 4.19 -30.80 1.17
CA LEU A 150 5.12 -29.94 1.90
C LEU A 150 5.53 -30.51 3.27
N GLN A 151 4.84 -31.52 3.78
CA GLN A 151 5.26 -32.17 4.99
C GLN A 151 6.64 -32.82 4.77
N GLN A 152 7.65 -32.33 5.53
CA GLN A 152 9.02 -32.85 5.49
C GLN A 152 9.75 -32.70 4.13
N THR A 153 9.19 -31.96 3.16
CA THR A 153 9.77 -31.79 1.82
C THR A 153 9.98 -30.30 1.48
N ARG A 154 11.10 -30.01 0.83
CA ARG A 154 11.43 -28.64 0.43
C ARG A 154 10.54 -28.18 -0.72
N VAL A 155 10.11 -26.91 -0.68
CA VAL A 155 9.23 -26.26 -1.67
C VAL A 155 9.67 -26.51 -3.11
N GLU A 156 10.97 -26.38 -3.41
CA GLU A 156 11.47 -26.53 -4.77
C GLU A 156 11.34 -27.96 -5.32
N ALA A 157 11.43 -28.95 -4.46
CA ALA A 157 11.17 -30.34 -4.84
C ALA A 157 9.65 -30.55 -5.08
N VAL A 158 8.81 -30.04 -4.18
CA VAL A 158 7.35 -30.18 -4.27
C VAL A 158 6.80 -29.60 -5.57
N LYS A 159 7.30 -28.46 -6.07
CA LYS A 159 6.81 -27.82 -7.30
C LYS A 159 6.70 -28.80 -8.48
N LYS A 160 7.73 -29.64 -8.68
CA LYS A 160 7.76 -30.61 -9.78
C LYS A 160 6.73 -31.72 -9.62
N TYR A 161 6.63 -32.25 -8.39
CA TYR A 161 5.67 -33.32 -8.09
C TYR A 161 4.24 -32.83 -8.10
N TYR A 162 3.99 -31.63 -7.57
CA TYR A 162 2.69 -31.01 -7.55
C TYR A 162 2.11 -30.81 -8.95
N ASN A 163 2.91 -30.25 -9.88
CA ASN A 163 2.45 -30.04 -11.25
C ASN A 163 2.08 -31.36 -11.94
N ARG A 164 2.93 -32.36 -11.80
CA ARG A 164 2.66 -33.72 -12.35
C ARG A 164 1.42 -34.36 -11.73
N TRP A 165 1.22 -34.16 -10.42
CA TRP A 165 0.03 -34.63 -9.72
C TRP A 165 -1.22 -33.99 -10.27
N MET A 166 -1.23 -32.68 -10.44
CA MET A 166 -2.39 -31.94 -10.96
C MET A 166 -2.69 -32.25 -12.43
N GLU A 167 -1.70 -32.62 -13.21
CA GLU A 167 -1.91 -33.12 -14.58
C GLU A 167 -2.62 -34.48 -14.60
N SER A 168 -2.34 -35.35 -13.65
CA SER A 168 -2.92 -36.69 -13.59
C SER A 168 -4.20 -36.76 -12.75
N LEU A 169 -4.26 -35.99 -11.66
CA LEU A 169 -5.32 -36.00 -10.65
C LEU A 169 -5.73 -34.54 -10.33
N PRO A 170 -6.46 -33.88 -11.24
CA PRO A 170 -6.74 -32.45 -11.14
C PRO A 170 -7.73 -32.07 -10.02
N ASP A 171 -8.51 -33.02 -9.53
CA ASP A 171 -9.51 -32.79 -8.50
C ASP A 171 -9.73 -34.00 -7.59
N VAL A 172 -10.50 -33.82 -6.53
CA VAL A 172 -10.80 -34.88 -5.55
C VAL A 172 -11.57 -36.04 -6.16
N LYS A 173 -12.31 -35.81 -7.24
CA LYS A 173 -13.10 -36.85 -7.90
C LYS A 173 -12.18 -37.78 -8.69
N ALA A 174 -11.25 -37.21 -9.46
CA ALA A 174 -10.22 -37.98 -10.14
C ALA A 174 -9.39 -38.83 -9.18
N LEU A 175 -9.06 -38.24 -8.02
CA LEU A 175 -8.34 -38.97 -6.96
C LEU A 175 -9.17 -40.14 -6.38
N ALA A 176 -10.48 -39.96 -6.23
CA ALA A 176 -11.36 -41.01 -5.67
C ALA A 176 -11.60 -42.18 -6.66
N GLU A 177 -11.34 -41.98 -7.93
CA GLU A 177 -11.48 -42.99 -8.98
C GLU A 177 -10.20 -43.81 -9.21
N VAL A 178 -9.10 -43.48 -8.53
CA VAL A 178 -7.85 -44.27 -8.61
C VAL A 178 -8.02 -45.59 -7.87
N PRO A 179 -7.66 -46.72 -8.49
CA PRO A 179 -7.65 -48.02 -7.81
C PRO A 179 -6.69 -48.05 -6.62
N ASP A 180 -7.06 -48.76 -5.55
CA ASP A 180 -6.28 -48.83 -4.29
C ASP A 180 -4.89 -49.48 -4.46
N ASP A 181 -4.58 -50.07 -5.61
CA ASP A 181 -3.35 -50.80 -5.88
C ASP A 181 -2.33 -50.06 -6.76
N GLU A 182 -2.55 -48.78 -7.08
CA GLU A 182 -1.59 -47.93 -7.82
C GLU A 182 -0.90 -46.84 -6.90
#